data_2761c5b2bbff40dcc1e43b37e50dcfbe
#
_entry.id   2761c5b2bbff40dcc1e43b37e50dcfbe
#
_cell.length_a   1.000
_cell.length_b   1.000
_cell.length_c   1.000
_cell.angle_alpha   90.00
_cell.angle_beta   90.00
_cell.angle_gamma   90.00
#
_symmetry.space_group_name_H-M   'P 1'
#
loop_
_entity.id
_entity.type
_entity.pdbx_description
1 polymer ?
#
loop_
_entity_poly.entity_id
_entity_poly.type
_entity_poly.pdbx_seq_one_letter_code
_entity_poly.pdbx_strand_id
1 'polypeptide(L)'
;IAIIIAMGQIDNFFGTVSEGGSNLEKIASYGRLGFHPNMQAVLIGLLVVLVMVFWPKKWGARVPGSLVGIILATIVATVAGMDQLAVVGDIPKTLLLADRLSLGGLSFTMLENLISPIVTIAALGMIESLLCGASASRMKGEAFNADQELIAQGVGNILLPLFGGVPATAAIARTSVAVKSGQQTRLTSVFHSLFLLASMFLLGGVMARLPLSALAGVLMVTAWRMNDW
;
A
#
# COMPACT_ATOMS: atom_id res chain seq x y z
N ILE A 1 -3.59 6.75 11.97
CA ILE A 1 -3.16 5.99 10.77
C ILE A 1 -3.42 6.82 9.51
N ALA A 2 -4.66 7.28 9.26
CA ALA A 2 -5.01 8.02 8.03
C ALA A 2 -4.15 9.26 7.80
N ILE A 3 -3.88 10.05 8.83
CA ILE A 3 -3.01 11.24 8.76
C ILE A 3 -1.57 10.83 8.38
N ILE A 4 -1.04 9.77 8.99
CA ILE A 4 0.31 9.26 8.69
C ILE A 4 0.41 8.82 7.23
N ILE A 5 -0.61 8.12 6.71
CA ILE A 5 -0.68 7.73 5.29
C ILE A 5 -0.68 8.96 4.39
N ALA A 6 -1.54 9.95 4.68
CA ALA A 6 -1.62 11.16 3.87
C ALA A 6 -0.29 11.96 3.88
N MET A 7 0.32 12.12 5.05
CA MET A 7 1.62 12.79 5.19
C MET A 7 2.72 12.07 4.42
N GLY A 8 2.74 10.74 4.45
CA GLY A 8 3.72 9.93 3.71
C GLY A 8 3.57 10.00 2.18
N GLN A 9 2.46 10.51 1.66
CA GLN A 9 2.22 10.64 0.23
C GLN A 9 2.50 12.06 -0.33
N ILE A 10 2.90 13.02 0.51
CA ILE A 10 3.14 14.39 0.07
C ILE A 10 4.20 14.44 -1.04
N ASP A 11 5.33 13.78 -0.87
CA ASP A 11 6.40 13.75 -1.88
C ASP A 11 5.90 13.22 -3.22
N ASN A 12 5.22 12.08 -3.18
CA ASN A 12 4.72 11.44 -4.39
C ASN A 12 3.62 12.26 -5.07
N PHE A 13 2.74 12.90 -4.29
CA PHE A 13 1.64 13.68 -4.82
C PHE A 13 2.11 14.97 -5.49
N PHE A 14 3.04 15.66 -4.83
CA PHE A 14 3.58 16.92 -5.34
C PHE A 14 4.83 16.73 -6.23
N GLY A 15 5.35 15.51 -6.33
CA GLY A 15 6.59 15.26 -7.07
C GLY A 15 7.79 15.96 -6.44
N THR A 16 7.80 16.10 -5.12
CA THR A 16 8.87 16.73 -4.32
C THR A 16 9.78 15.68 -3.71
N VAL A 17 10.90 16.12 -3.19
CA VAL A 17 11.85 15.28 -2.45
C VAL A 17 12.00 15.83 -1.05
N SER A 18 11.92 14.95 -0.05
CA SER A 18 12.14 15.27 1.36
C SER A 18 13.20 14.37 1.96
N GLU A 19 13.81 14.81 3.06
CA GLU A 19 14.80 14.07 3.83
C GLU A 19 14.30 13.83 5.25
N GLY A 20 14.58 12.66 5.81
CA GLY A 20 14.26 12.31 7.19
C GLY A 20 13.69 10.90 7.33
N GLY A 21 13.84 10.32 8.52
CA GLY A 21 13.35 8.99 8.87
C GLY A 21 11.88 8.97 9.30
N SER A 22 11.33 10.13 9.72
CA SER A 22 9.94 10.28 10.14
C SER A 22 9.18 11.28 9.27
N ASN A 23 7.84 11.15 9.22
CA ASN A 23 7.01 12.07 8.43
C ASN A 23 7.14 13.53 8.89
N LEU A 24 7.39 13.77 10.19
CA LEU A 24 7.59 15.12 10.70
C LEU A 24 8.92 15.70 10.25
N GLU A 25 9.99 14.90 10.25
CA GLU A 25 11.31 15.31 9.74
C GLU A 25 11.25 15.62 8.25
N LYS A 26 10.52 14.82 7.48
CA LYS A 26 10.29 15.06 6.04
C LYS A 26 9.62 16.41 5.82
N ILE A 27 8.56 16.74 6.56
CA ILE A 27 7.89 18.04 6.45
C ILE A 27 8.82 19.18 6.88
N ALA A 28 9.56 18.99 7.97
CA ALA A 28 10.53 19.99 8.42
C ALA A 28 11.66 20.22 7.40
N SER A 29 12.03 19.19 6.63
CA SER A 29 13.07 19.29 5.61
C SER A 29 12.69 20.24 4.46
N TYR A 30 11.40 20.43 4.16
CA TYR A 30 10.96 21.40 3.14
C TYR A 30 11.31 22.84 3.50
N GLY A 31 11.43 23.18 4.79
CA GLY A 31 11.90 24.50 5.23
C GLY A 31 13.37 24.75 4.85
N ARG A 32 14.18 23.69 4.73
CA ARG A 32 15.61 23.75 4.39
C ARG A 32 15.85 23.51 2.90
N LEU A 33 15.19 22.52 2.31
CA LEU A 33 15.36 22.11 0.91
C LEU A 33 14.55 22.97 -0.05
N GLY A 34 13.51 23.65 0.44
CA GLY A 34 12.50 24.29 -0.38
C GLY A 34 11.40 23.32 -0.83
N PHE A 35 10.20 23.83 -1.00
CA PHE A 35 9.07 23.08 -1.54
C PHE A 35 8.92 23.40 -3.04
N HIS A 36 9.38 22.50 -3.89
CA HIS A 36 9.37 22.67 -5.36
C HIS A 36 8.42 21.64 -6.01
N PRO A 37 7.09 21.91 -6.06
CA PRO A 37 6.14 20.97 -6.62
C PRO A 37 6.30 20.83 -8.14
N ASN A 38 6.27 19.59 -8.60
CA ASN A 38 6.17 19.29 -10.02
C ASN A 38 4.70 19.40 -10.45
N MET A 39 4.39 20.40 -11.27
CA MET A 39 3.01 20.66 -11.72
C MET A 39 2.39 19.49 -12.47
N GLN A 40 3.19 18.69 -13.19
CA GLN A 40 2.71 17.47 -13.86
C GLN A 40 2.25 16.43 -12.83
N ALA A 41 3.01 16.23 -11.75
CA ALA A 41 2.65 15.33 -10.67
C ALA A 41 1.36 15.78 -9.97
N VAL A 42 1.27 17.07 -9.65
CA VAL A 42 0.07 17.66 -9.02
C VAL A 42 -1.17 17.46 -9.89
N LEU A 43 -1.07 17.75 -11.21
CA LEU A 43 -2.19 17.59 -12.15
C LEU A 43 -2.67 16.12 -12.22
N ILE A 44 -1.75 15.17 -12.29
CA ILE A 44 -2.07 13.74 -12.34
C ILE A 44 -2.67 13.28 -11.01
N GLY A 45 -2.10 13.66 -9.86
CA GLY A 45 -2.65 13.36 -8.55
C GLY A 45 -4.06 13.94 -8.37
N LEU A 46 -4.25 15.19 -8.75
CA LEU A 46 -5.55 15.88 -8.69
C LEU A 46 -6.59 15.22 -9.60
N LEU A 47 -6.21 14.83 -10.82
CA LEU A 47 -7.08 14.10 -11.74
C LEU A 47 -7.64 12.84 -11.06
N VAL A 48 -6.79 12.05 -10.40
CA VAL A 48 -7.23 10.84 -9.69
C VAL A 48 -8.15 11.18 -8.53
N VAL A 49 -7.82 12.19 -7.74
CA VAL A 49 -8.66 12.66 -6.63
C VAL A 49 -10.05 13.05 -7.15
N LEU A 50 -10.12 13.85 -8.22
CA LEU A 50 -11.39 14.26 -8.81
C LEU A 50 -12.20 13.05 -9.31
N VAL A 51 -11.57 12.14 -10.05
CA VAL A 51 -12.24 10.91 -10.49
C VAL A 51 -12.82 10.15 -9.31
N MET A 52 -12.05 9.94 -8.23
CA MET A 52 -12.51 9.18 -7.06
C MET A 52 -13.61 9.89 -6.27
N VAL A 53 -13.58 11.22 -6.20
CA VAL A 53 -14.59 12.02 -5.48
C VAL A 53 -15.90 12.06 -6.26
N PHE A 54 -15.85 12.30 -7.57
CA PHE A 54 -17.02 12.41 -8.41
C PHE A 54 -17.52 11.09 -9.00
N TRP A 55 -16.84 9.95 -8.69
CA TRP A 55 -17.23 8.64 -9.21
C TRP A 55 -18.63 8.25 -8.73
N PRO A 56 -19.58 7.96 -9.63
CA PRO A 56 -20.95 7.63 -9.26
C PRO A 56 -21.03 6.37 -8.41
N LYS A 57 -21.73 6.44 -7.27
CA LYS A 57 -21.90 5.28 -6.36
C LYS A 57 -22.50 4.05 -7.07
N LYS A 58 -23.38 4.27 -8.07
CA LYS A 58 -23.99 3.20 -8.87
C LYS A 58 -22.95 2.39 -9.67
N TRP A 59 -21.89 3.03 -10.15
CA TRP A 59 -20.83 2.36 -10.91
C TRP A 59 -19.74 1.81 -9.99
N GLY A 60 -19.56 2.42 -8.83
CA GLY A 60 -18.56 2.01 -7.84
C GLY A 60 -18.73 0.57 -7.35
N ALA A 61 -19.95 0.01 -7.42
CA ALA A 61 -20.23 -1.39 -7.09
C ALA A 61 -19.66 -2.39 -8.12
N ARG A 62 -19.47 -1.96 -9.38
CA ARG A 62 -18.94 -2.81 -10.47
C ARG A 62 -17.48 -2.49 -10.81
N VAL A 63 -17.14 -1.20 -10.83
CA VAL A 63 -15.79 -0.74 -11.19
C VAL A 63 -15.33 0.29 -10.17
N PRO A 64 -14.27 0.00 -9.40
CA PRO A 64 -13.72 0.94 -8.42
C PRO A 64 -13.22 2.23 -9.08
N GLY A 65 -13.64 3.38 -8.54
CA GLY A 65 -13.19 4.69 -9.06
C GLY A 65 -11.67 4.89 -8.98
N SER A 66 -11.00 4.25 -8.03
CA SER A 66 -9.53 4.23 -7.94
C SER A 66 -8.88 3.57 -9.15
N LEU A 67 -9.43 2.44 -9.61
CA LEU A 67 -8.91 1.75 -10.80
C LEU A 67 -9.04 2.64 -12.04
N VAL A 68 -10.22 3.23 -12.24
CA VAL A 68 -10.47 4.14 -13.37
C VAL A 68 -9.56 5.37 -13.29
N GLY A 69 -9.41 5.96 -12.10
CA GLY A 69 -8.53 7.08 -11.88
C GLY A 69 -7.07 6.78 -12.26
N ILE A 70 -6.54 5.63 -11.83
CA ILE A 70 -5.17 5.21 -12.16
C ILE A 70 -5.02 4.98 -13.67
N ILE A 71 -5.96 4.29 -14.31
CA ILE A 71 -5.90 4.01 -15.75
C ILE A 71 -5.92 5.32 -16.54
N LEU A 72 -6.87 6.22 -16.23
CA LEU A 72 -6.96 7.52 -16.88
C LEU A 72 -5.70 8.37 -16.67
N ALA A 73 -5.19 8.42 -15.45
CA ALA A 73 -3.97 9.13 -15.11
C ALA A 73 -2.77 8.61 -15.91
N THR A 74 -2.64 7.29 -16.03
CA THR A 74 -1.56 6.66 -16.80
C THR A 74 -1.68 6.96 -18.30
N ILE A 75 -2.89 6.89 -18.85
CA ILE A 75 -3.14 7.24 -20.26
C ILE A 75 -2.80 8.72 -20.51
N VAL A 76 -3.28 9.61 -19.66
CA VAL A 76 -3.02 11.06 -19.79
C VAL A 76 -1.52 11.34 -19.69
N ALA A 77 -0.82 10.77 -18.70
CA ALA A 77 0.62 10.93 -18.54
C ALA A 77 1.39 10.46 -19.77
N THR A 78 0.99 9.32 -20.36
CA THR A 78 1.65 8.73 -21.53
C THR A 78 1.37 9.54 -22.79
N VAL A 79 0.10 9.93 -23.03
CA VAL A 79 -0.30 10.68 -24.24
C VAL A 79 0.23 12.12 -24.22
N ALA A 80 0.28 12.74 -23.06
CA ALA A 80 0.82 14.09 -22.89
C ALA A 80 2.35 14.16 -22.86
N GLY A 81 3.06 13.01 -22.93
CA GLY A 81 4.53 12.98 -22.92
C GLY A 81 5.13 13.52 -21.62
N MET A 82 4.51 13.19 -20.47
CA MET A 82 4.96 13.66 -19.16
C MET A 82 6.13 12.82 -18.64
N ASP A 83 7.29 12.90 -19.30
CA ASP A 83 8.46 12.07 -19.01
C ASP A 83 9.16 12.41 -17.69
N GLN A 84 8.81 13.53 -17.06
CA GLN A 84 9.38 13.97 -15.77
C GLN A 84 8.63 13.43 -14.55
N LEU A 85 7.60 12.62 -14.77
CA LEU A 85 6.86 12.00 -13.66
C LEU A 85 7.63 10.82 -13.08
N ALA A 86 7.73 10.78 -11.76
CA ALA A 86 8.17 9.58 -11.07
C ALA A 86 7.14 8.47 -11.27
N VAL A 87 7.60 7.32 -11.73
CA VAL A 87 6.80 6.12 -11.97
C VAL A 87 7.20 5.00 -11.02
N VAL A 88 6.39 3.95 -10.94
CA VAL A 88 6.65 2.78 -10.09
C VAL A 88 8.00 2.13 -10.42
N GLY A 89 8.40 2.15 -11.70
CA GLY A 89 9.65 1.53 -12.16
C GLY A 89 9.54 0.02 -12.34
N ASP A 90 10.67 -0.61 -12.60
CA ASP A 90 10.71 -2.02 -12.93
C ASP A 90 10.24 -2.91 -11.78
N ILE A 91 9.24 -3.75 -12.06
CA ILE A 91 8.74 -4.73 -11.12
C ILE A 91 9.51 -6.03 -11.33
N PRO A 92 10.16 -6.57 -10.30
CA PRO A 92 10.88 -7.84 -10.40
C PRO A 92 9.95 -8.96 -10.88
N LYS A 93 10.36 -9.69 -11.91
CA LYS A 93 9.63 -10.85 -12.43
C LYS A 93 10.13 -12.16 -11.81
N THR A 94 10.56 -12.11 -10.57
CA THR A 94 11.05 -13.26 -9.83
C THR A 94 10.42 -13.31 -8.44
N LEU A 95 10.16 -14.51 -7.96
CA LEU A 95 9.69 -14.74 -6.59
C LEU A 95 10.85 -14.78 -5.58
N LEU A 96 12.07 -14.99 -6.06
CA LEU A 96 13.26 -15.04 -5.21
C LEU A 96 14.05 -13.75 -5.44
N LEU A 97 13.89 -12.80 -4.56
CA LEU A 97 14.63 -11.54 -4.59
C LEU A 97 16.09 -11.76 -4.18
N ALA A 98 17.00 -10.90 -4.68
CA ALA A 98 18.42 -10.95 -4.33
C ALA A 98 18.64 -10.69 -2.83
N ASP A 99 17.85 -9.80 -2.24
CA ASP A 99 17.94 -9.37 -0.84
C ASP A 99 17.22 -10.31 0.14
N ARG A 100 16.96 -11.57 -0.28
CA ARG A 100 16.37 -12.57 0.61
C ARG A 100 17.28 -12.86 1.81
N LEU A 101 16.68 -13.33 2.90
CA LEU A 101 17.38 -13.65 4.14
C LEU A 101 18.61 -14.53 3.87
N SER A 102 19.77 -14.03 4.24
CA SER A 102 21.05 -14.75 4.26
C SER A 102 21.52 -14.85 5.69
N LEU A 103 21.63 -16.08 6.19
CA LEU A 103 22.07 -16.33 7.57
C LEU A 103 23.57 -16.04 7.79
N GLY A 104 24.36 -15.91 6.71
CA GLY A 104 25.80 -15.73 6.79
C GLY A 104 26.29 -14.35 7.26
N GLY A 105 25.40 -13.36 7.38
CA GLY A 105 25.74 -11.97 7.76
C GLY A 105 25.26 -11.56 9.15
N LEU A 106 24.65 -12.46 9.94
CA LEU A 106 24.08 -12.12 11.24
C LEU A 106 25.21 -12.02 12.28
N SER A 107 25.39 -10.81 12.86
CA SER A 107 26.27 -10.59 14.01
C SER A 107 25.42 -10.38 15.28
N PHE A 108 26.01 -10.66 16.44
CA PHE A 108 25.33 -10.47 17.72
C PHE A 108 24.95 -9.00 17.94
N THR A 109 25.83 -8.07 17.59
CA THR A 109 25.58 -6.63 17.67
C THR A 109 24.44 -6.19 16.76
N MET A 110 24.31 -6.78 15.59
CA MET A 110 23.17 -6.53 14.69
C MET A 110 21.85 -6.99 15.30
N LEU A 111 21.85 -8.16 15.95
CA LEU A 111 20.64 -8.68 16.64
C LEU A 111 20.21 -7.77 17.79
N GLU A 112 21.14 -7.26 18.59
CA GLU A 112 20.82 -6.30 19.66
C GLU A 112 20.13 -5.03 19.12
N ASN A 113 20.63 -4.49 18.04
CA ASN A 113 20.04 -3.29 17.41
C ASN A 113 18.66 -3.56 16.77
N LEU A 114 18.38 -4.80 16.41
CA LEU A 114 17.11 -5.20 15.80
C LEU A 114 16.01 -5.52 16.81
N ILE A 115 16.32 -5.77 18.09
CA ILE A 115 15.32 -6.16 19.11
C ILE A 115 14.18 -5.13 19.18
N SER A 116 14.50 -3.84 19.28
CA SER A 116 13.49 -2.80 19.40
C SER A 116 12.59 -2.68 18.13
N PRO A 117 13.14 -2.62 16.90
CA PRO A 117 12.33 -2.69 15.70
C PRO A 117 11.50 -3.98 15.59
N ILE A 118 12.05 -5.13 15.93
CA ILE A 118 11.35 -6.42 15.89
C ILE A 118 10.11 -6.39 16.78
N VAL A 119 10.27 -5.99 18.04
CA VAL A 119 9.15 -5.92 18.99
C VAL A 119 8.10 -4.91 18.51
N THR A 120 8.52 -3.75 18.02
CA THR A 120 7.61 -2.71 17.54
C THR A 120 6.81 -3.17 16.33
N ILE A 121 7.47 -3.77 15.34
CA ILE A 121 6.80 -4.26 14.12
C ILE A 121 5.88 -5.43 14.45
N ALA A 122 6.31 -6.36 15.31
CA ALA A 122 5.48 -7.48 15.74
C ALA A 122 4.23 -7.01 16.49
N ALA A 123 4.38 -6.09 17.45
CA ALA A 123 3.26 -5.52 18.19
C ALA A 123 2.28 -4.78 17.25
N LEU A 124 2.77 -3.96 16.34
CA LEU A 124 1.95 -3.26 15.36
C LEU A 124 1.20 -4.25 14.46
N GLY A 125 1.89 -5.27 13.93
CA GLY A 125 1.28 -6.29 13.09
C GLY A 125 0.19 -7.09 13.80
N MET A 126 0.41 -7.47 15.06
CA MET A 126 -0.59 -8.15 15.90
C MET A 126 -1.83 -7.26 16.10
N ILE A 127 -1.64 -6.00 16.49
CA ILE A 127 -2.75 -5.06 16.73
C ILE A 127 -3.56 -4.85 15.44
N GLU A 128 -2.91 -4.59 14.30
CA GLU A 128 -3.62 -4.38 13.03
C GLU A 128 -4.40 -5.62 12.58
N SER A 129 -3.82 -6.81 12.70
CA SER A 129 -4.49 -8.06 12.32
C SER A 129 -5.69 -8.35 13.19
N LEU A 130 -5.57 -8.17 14.50
CA LEU A 130 -6.69 -8.36 15.42
C LEU A 130 -7.80 -7.35 15.19
N LEU A 131 -7.48 -6.08 14.95
CA LEU A 131 -8.47 -5.06 14.59
C LEU A 131 -9.15 -5.38 13.26
N CYS A 132 -8.41 -5.84 12.27
CA CYS A 132 -8.96 -6.24 10.98
C CYS A 132 -9.91 -7.44 11.12
N GLY A 133 -9.50 -8.48 11.83
CA GLY A 133 -10.31 -9.67 12.08
C GLY A 133 -11.57 -9.36 12.88
N ALA A 134 -11.46 -8.57 13.96
CA ALA A 134 -12.60 -8.13 14.76
C ALA A 134 -13.58 -7.25 13.97
N SER A 135 -13.07 -6.39 13.07
CA SER A 135 -13.91 -5.58 12.19
C SER A 135 -14.67 -6.45 11.18
N ALA A 136 -13.97 -7.38 10.53
CA ALA A 136 -14.58 -8.32 9.57
C ALA A 136 -15.64 -9.22 10.24
N SER A 137 -15.34 -9.72 11.43
CA SER A 137 -16.26 -10.52 12.26
C SER A 137 -17.56 -9.78 12.53
N ARG A 138 -17.48 -8.53 12.96
CA ARG A 138 -18.65 -7.67 13.18
C ARG A 138 -19.45 -7.43 11.91
N MET A 139 -18.79 -7.24 10.78
CA MET A 139 -19.47 -7.00 9.50
C MET A 139 -20.18 -8.24 8.97
N LYS A 140 -19.65 -9.45 9.24
CA LYS A 140 -20.21 -10.72 8.77
C LYS A 140 -21.15 -11.37 9.79
N GLY A 141 -21.05 -11.00 11.07
CA GLY A 141 -21.75 -11.69 12.16
C GLY A 141 -21.18 -13.08 12.47
N GLU A 142 -19.93 -13.35 12.13
CA GLU A 142 -19.24 -14.63 12.34
C GLU A 142 -18.26 -14.55 13.51
N ALA A 143 -18.02 -15.67 14.19
CA ALA A 143 -17.04 -15.73 15.27
C ALA A 143 -15.62 -15.56 14.74
N PHE A 144 -14.78 -14.84 15.48
CA PHE A 144 -13.37 -14.58 15.18
C PHE A 144 -12.49 -15.29 16.20
N ASN A 145 -11.56 -16.09 15.72
CA ASN A 145 -10.54 -16.73 16.55
C ASN A 145 -9.22 -15.93 16.44
N ALA A 146 -8.95 -15.14 17.47
CA ALA A 146 -7.80 -14.24 17.52
C ALA A 146 -6.47 -15.01 17.55
N ASP A 147 -6.39 -16.11 18.31
CA ASP A 147 -5.16 -16.89 18.44
C ASP A 147 -4.76 -17.54 17.12
N GLN A 148 -5.74 -18.11 16.42
CA GLN A 148 -5.48 -18.74 15.12
C GLN A 148 -5.06 -17.72 14.06
N GLU A 149 -5.63 -16.52 14.10
CA GLU A 149 -5.23 -15.42 13.21
C GLU A 149 -3.78 -15.01 13.45
N LEU A 150 -3.38 -14.81 14.70
CA LEU A 150 -2.00 -14.44 15.05
C LEU A 150 -0.99 -15.54 14.69
N ILE A 151 -1.33 -16.81 14.91
CA ILE A 151 -0.48 -17.94 14.53
C ILE A 151 -0.31 -17.96 13.01
N ALA A 152 -1.39 -17.83 12.24
CA ALA A 152 -1.34 -17.84 10.78
C ALA A 152 -0.49 -16.69 10.24
N GLN A 153 -0.66 -15.49 10.80
CA GLN A 153 0.15 -14.33 10.44
C GLN A 153 1.62 -14.50 10.81
N GLY A 154 1.92 -15.04 11.98
CA GLY A 154 3.28 -15.33 12.42
C GLY A 154 3.98 -16.30 11.47
N VAL A 155 3.32 -17.41 11.11
CA VAL A 155 3.85 -18.38 10.14
C VAL A 155 4.10 -17.71 8.78
N GLY A 156 3.16 -16.90 8.30
CA GLY A 156 3.33 -16.15 7.05
C GLY A 156 4.56 -15.24 7.08
N ASN A 157 4.71 -14.46 8.17
CA ASN A 157 5.82 -13.53 8.32
C ASN A 157 7.19 -14.20 8.52
N ILE A 158 7.25 -15.43 9.04
CA ILE A 158 8.48 -16.23 9.10
C ILE A 158 8.92 -16.68 7.69
N LEU A 159 7.97 -16.95 6.81
CA LEU A 159 8.26 -17.40 5.44
C LEU A 159 8.66 -16.26 4.49
N LEU A 160 8.13 -15.05 4.69
CA LEU A 160 8.35 -13.91 3.80
C LEU A 160 9.84 -13.58 3.55
N PRO A 161 10.72 -13.52 4.56
CA PRO A 161 12.14 -13.21 4.37
C PRO A 161 12.89 -14.22 3.49
N LEU A 162 12.43 -15.48 3.42
CA LEU A 162 13.03 -16.51 2.55
C LEU A 162 12.86 -16.17 1.06
N PHE A 163 11.86 -15.36 0.74
CA PHE A 163 11.59 -14.85 -0.61
C PHE A 163 12.07 -13.41 -0.82
N GLY A 164 12.62 -12.76 0.22
CA GLY A 164 12.99 -11.36 0.20
C GLY A 164 11.81 -10.42 0.50
N GLY A 165 10.72 -10.95 1.04
CA GLY A 165 9.57 -10.16 1.45
C GLY A 165 9.78 -9.44 2.78
N VAL A 166 9.03 -8.36 2.98
CA VAL A 166 8.98 -7.59 4.23
C VAL A 166 7.81 -8.06 5.08
N PRO A 167 7.85 -7.82 6.41
CA PRO A 167 6.73 -8.16 7.30
C PRO A 167 5.42 -7.55 6.79
N ALA A 168 4.37 -8.35 6.81
CA ALA A 168 3.04 -7.98 6.33
C ALA A 168 1.98 -8.18 7.40
N THR A 169 0.89 -7.42 7.32
CA THR A 169 -0.26 -7.52 8.19
C THR A 169 -1.56 -7.40 7.40
N ALA A 170 -2.68 -7.71 8.05
CA ALA A 170 -4.00 -7.58 7.46
C ALA A 170 -4.35 -6.11 7.20
N ALA A 171 -5.11 -5.84 6.14
CA ALA A 171 -5.54 -4.49 5.79
C ALA A 171 -7.06 -4.34 5.93
N ILE A 172 -7.51 -3.55 6.91
CA ILE A 172 -8.93 -3.32 7.23
C ILE A 172 -9.71 -2.86 5.99
N ALA A 173 -9.17 -1.91 5.23
CA ALA A 173 -9.82 -1.37 4.04
C ALA A 173 -10.09 -2.45 2.98
N ARG A 174 -9.09 -3.27 2.64
CA ARG A 174 -9.23 -4.37 1.67
C ARG A 174 -10.20 -5.44 2.15
N THR A 175 -10.10 -5.82 3.42
CA THR A 175 -11.01 -6.79 4.03
C THR A 175 -12.45 -6.29 4.02
N SER A 176 -12.67 -5.02 4.36
CA SER A 176 -14.00 -4.41 4.32
C SER A 176 -14.60 -4.41 2.91
N VAL A 177 -13.80 -4.13 1.88
CA VAL A 177 -14.23 -4.22 0.48
C VAL A 177 -14.61 -5.65 0.11
N ALA A 178 -13.78 -6.63 0.48
CA ALA A 178 -14.04 -8.04 0.18
C ALA A 178 -15.35 -8.52 0.85
N VAL A 179 -15.55 -8.21 2.13
CA VAL A 179 -16.76 -8.56 2.86
C VAL A 179 -18.00 -7.90 2.23
N LYS A 180 -17.94 -6.59 1.92
CA LYS A 180 -19.05 -5.87 1.26
C LYS A 180 -19.34 -6.38 -0.15
N SER A 181 -18.35 -6.95 -0.82
CA SER A 181 -18.49 -7.58 -2.14
C SER A 181 -19.07 -9.00 -2.07
N GLY A 182 -19.41 -9.49 -0.89
CA GLY A 182 -20.05 -10.79 -0.69
C GLY A 182 -19.10 -11.95 -0.54
N GLN A 183 -17.87 -11.71 -0.05
CA GLN A 183 -16.93 -12.78 0.25
C GLN A 183 -17.55 -13.81 1.21
N GLN A 184 -17.60 -15.08 0.79
CA GLN A 184 -18.14 -16.18 1.59
C GLN A 184 -17.04 -17.06 2.18
N THR A 185 -15.93 -17.25 1.47
CA THR A 185 -14.90 -18.21 1.84
C THR A 185 -13.52 -17.58 1.90
N ARG A 186 -12.58 -18.25 2.59
CA ARG A 186 -11.15 -17.88 2.66
C ARG A 186 -10.44 -18.02 1.31
N LEU A 187 -11.02 -18.78 0.37
CA LEU A 187 -10.49 -18.94 -0.99
C LEU A 187 -10.38 -17.61 -1.74
N THR A 188 -11.21 -16.63 -1.40
CA THR A 188 -11.11 -15.27 -1.97
C THR A 188 -9.70 -14.68 -1.81
N SER A 189 -9.08 -14.85 -0.63
CA SER A 189 -7.72 -14.35 -0.39
C SER A 189 -6.67 -15.13 -1.20
N VAL A 190 -6.86 -16.44 -1.36
CA VAL A 190 -5.97 -17.27 -2.18
C VAL A 190 -6.05 -16.84 -3.65
N PHE A 191 -7.26 -16.71 -4.20
CA PHE A 191 -7.44 -16.22 -5.57
C PHE A 191 -6.90 -14.81 -5.76
N HIS A 192 -7.12 -13.91 -4.79
CA HIS A 192 -6.56 -12.57 -4.82
C HIS A 192 -5.02 -12.60 -4.93
N SER A 193 -4.36 -13.43 -4.13
CA SER A 193 -2.90 -13.59 -4.18
C SER A 193 -2.43 -14.17 -5.52
N LEU A 194 -3.14 -15.15 -6.06
CA LEU A 194 -2.84 -15.73 -7.37
C LEU A 194 -3.02 -14.71 -8.51
N PHE A 195 -4.08 -13.90 -8.46
CA PHE A 195 -4.28 -12.82 -9.44
C PHE A 195 -3.23 -11.73 -9.33
N LEU A 196 -2.80 -11.36 -8.11
CA LEU A 196 -1.69 -10.42 -7.92
C LEU A 196 -0.39 -10.98 -8.50
N LEU A 197 -0.11 -12.25 -8.24
CA LEU A 197 1.06 -12.92 -8.79
C LEU A 197 1.01 -12.96 -10.32
N ALA A 198 -0.11 -13.37 -10.89
CA ALA A 198 -0.32 -13.36 -12.33
C ALA A 198 -0.16 -11.96 -12.93
N SER A 199 -0.71 -10.92 -12.27
CA SER A 199 -0.59 -9.53 -12.73
C SER A 199 0.86 -9.03 -12.70
N MET A 200 1.66 -9.44 -11.73
CA MET A 200 3.08 -9.12 -11.66
C MET A 200 3.84 -9.62 -12.89
N PHE A 201 3.57 -10.86 -13.31
CA PHE A 201 4.23 -11.45 -14.48
C PHE A 201 3.68 -10.93 -15.82
N LEU A 202 2.35 -10.78 -15.93
CA LEU A 202 1.68 -10.42 -17.18
C LEU A 202 1.62 -8.90 -17.41
N LEU A 203 1.36 -8.14 -16.35
CA LEU A 203 1.11 -6.69 -16.40
C LEU A 203 2.26 -5.86 -15.83
N GLY A 204 3.38 -6.49 -15.44
CA GLY A 204 4.51 -5.78 -14.81
C GLY A 204 5.00 -4.59 -15.64
N GLY A 205 5.08 -4.72 -16.97
CA GLY A 205 5.48 -3.62 -17.85
C GLY A 205 4.48 -2.45 -17.92
N VAL A 206 3.19 -2.72 -17.73
CA VAL A 206 2.15 -1.68 -17.63
C VAL A 206 2.20 -1.03 -16.25
N MET A 207 2.32 -1.85 -15.20
CA MET A 207 2.39 -1.38 -13.82
C MET A 207 3.65 -0.53 -13.56
N ALA A 208 4.76 -0.85 -14.21
CA ALA A 208 6.00 -0.08 -14.15
C ALA A 208 5.82 1.39 -14.58
N ARG A 209 4.89 1.67 -15.48
CA ARG A 209 4.61 3.01 -16.00
C ARG A 209 3.59 3.82 -15.19
N LEU A 210 3.04 3.25 -14.11
CA LEU A 210 2.07 3.94 -13.27
C LEU A 210 2.73 5.16 -12.58
N PRO A 211 2.17 6.37 -12.71
CA PRO A 211 2.70 7.54 -12.02
C PRO A 211 2.52 7.40 -10.50
N LEU A 212 3.58 7.67 -9.74
CA LEU A 212 3.51 7.64 -8.26
C LEU A 212 2.52 8.67 -7.72
N SER A 213 2.36 9.80 -8.40
CA SER A 213 1.38 10.83 -8.05
C SER A 213 -0.07 10.34 -8.18
N ALA A 214 -0.35 9.45 -9.15
CA ALA A 214 -1.66 8.80 -9.27
C ALA A 214 -1.97 7.89 -8.08
N LEU A 215 -0.99 7.06 -7.68
CA LEU A 215 -1.11 6.20 -6.52
C LEU A 215 -1.25 7.01 -5.22
N ALA A 216 -0.48 8.09 -5.09
CA ALA A 216 -0.60 9.03 -3.97
C ALA A 216 -1.99 9.65 -3.88
N GLY A 217 -2.58 10.05 -5.00
CA GLY A 217 -3.96 10.56 -5.06
C GLY A 217 -4.98 9.55 -4.52
N VAL A 218 -4.84 8.27 -4.92
CA VAL A 218 -5.70 7.19 -4.38
C VAL A 218 -5.54 7.05 -2.88
N LEU A 219 -4.30 7.04 -2.38
CA LEU A 219 -4.01 6.86 -0.96
C LEU A 219 -4.49 8.04 -0.13
N MET A 220 -4.39 9.27 -0.62
CA MET A 220 -4.92 10.46 0.06
C MET A 220 -6.44 10.43 0.20
N VAL A 221 -7.16 10.08 -0.88
CA VAL A 221 -8.63 9.94 -0.83
C VAL A 221 -9.03 8.78 0.08
N THR A 222 -8.28 7.68 0.05
CA THR A 222 -8.56 6.53 0.93
C THR A 222 -8.32 6.89 2.38
N ALA A 223 -7.22 7.57 2.69
CA ALA A 223 -6.92 8.08 4.03
C ALA A 223 -8.03 9.00 4.55
N TRP A 224 -8.52 9.91 3.70
CA TRP A 224 -9.65 10.78 4.05
C TRP A 224 -10.92 9.98 4.39
N ARG A 225 -11.24 8.96 3.59
CA ARG A 225 -12.43 8.09 3.79
C ARG A 225 -12.31 7.13 4.96
N MET A 226 -11.11 6.90 5.50
CA MET A 226 -10.89 6.07 6.69
C MET A 226 -11.21 6.77 8.00
N ASN A 227 -11.36 8.09 7.99
CA ASN A 227 -11.77 8.83 9.17
C ASN A 227 -13.30 8.83 9.27
N ASP A 228 -13.83 8.46 10.43
CA ASP A 228 -15.22 8.71 10.83
C ASP A 228 -15.29 10.18 11.30
N TRP A 229 -15.81 11.04 10.43
CA TRP A 229 -16.03 12.47 10.71
C TRP A 229 -17.38 12.68 11.39
#